data_416e540093f3a321986f33b501dc8c3c
#
_entry.id   416e540093f3a321986f33b501dc8c3c
#
_cell.length_a   1.000
_cell.length_b   1.000
_cell.length_c   1.000
_cell.angle_alpha   90.00
_cell.angle_beta   90.00
_cell.angle_gamma   90.00
#
_symmetry.space_group_name_H-M   'P 1'
#
loop_
_entity.id
_entity.type
_entity.pdbx_description
1 polymer ?
#
loop_
_entity_poly.entity_id
_entity_poly.type
_entity_poly.pdbx_seq_one_letter_code
_entity_poly.pdbx_strand_id
1 'polypeptide(L)'
;MKPTSPWYFEEFLSQSWKDGIRTGSALFRLSQERGYDGSLTHLQRLLAGWRRAEQQTKAPSSEHQILKPDRDPETAHAISPVIAAALCIKPRGKLTSDQARKVDTLKAGSPAFTTMRSLTMRFNGIMRGRQADPLPAWIDDAIETDLAPIVCFARTLNRDYNAVKNAIVSWSNGQAEGQINRLKTLKRAM
;
A
#
# COMPACT_ATOMS: atom_id res chain seq x y z
N MET A 1 10.41 -15.31 -40.78
CA MET A 1 10.94 -14.46 -39.70
C MET A 1 9.91 -14.43 -38.57
N LYS A 2 10.26 -14.87 -37.37
CA LYS A 2 9.34 -14.79 -36.23
C LYS A 2 9.21 -13.34 -35.79
N PRO A 3 8.02 -12.80 -35.58
CA PRO A 3 7.86 -11.41 -35.19
C PRO A 3 8.33 -11.21 -33.73
N THR A 4 9.41 -10.48 -33.56
CA THR A 4 10.00 -10.15 -32.23
C THR A 4 9.44 -8.86 -31.65
N SER A 5 8.67 -8.10 -32.44
CA SER A 5 8.08 -6.83 -31.99
C SER A 5 6.66 -7.03 -31.45
N PRO A 6 6.32 -6.55 -30.25
CA PRO A 6 4.97 -6.66 -29.70
C PRO A 6 3.92 -5.90 -30.52
N TRP A 7 4.33 -4.92 -31.34
CA TRP A 7 3.46 -4.17 -32.24
C TRP A 7 2.79 -5.05 -33.32
N TYR A 8 3.41 -6.15 -33.68
CA TYR A 8 2.81 -7.14 -34.58
C TYR A 8 1.56 -7.80 -33.99
N PHE A 9 1.45 -7.80 -32.67
CA PHE A 9 0.36 -8.41 -31.92
C PHE A 9 -0.56 -7.35 -31.30
N GLU A 10 -0.42 -6.08 -31.68
CA GLU A 10 -1.12 -4.96 -31.04
C GLU A 10 -2.64 -5.15 -31.07
N GLU A 11 -3.19 -5.54 -32.19
CA GLU A 11 -4.64 -5.76 -32.35
C GLU A 11 -5.13 -6.87 -31.41
N PHE A 12 -4.45 -8.00 -31.38
CA PHE A 12 -4.75 -9.10 -30.47
C PHE A 12 -4.60 -8.70 -28.98
N LEU A 13 -3.50 -8.03 -28.67
CA LEU A 13 -3.25 -7.55 -27.32
C LEU A 13 -4.27 -6.51 -26.87
N SER A 14 -4.67 -5.61 -27.77
CA SER A 14 -5.71 -4.62 -27.54
C SER A 14 -7.05 -5.27 -27.26
N GLN A 15 -7.42 -6.28 -28.04
CA GLN A 15 -8.65 -7.03 -27.81
C GLN A 15 -8.61 -7.77 -26.46
N SER A 16 -7.55 -8.50 -26.17
CA SER A 16 -7.37 -9.20 -24.89
C SER A 16 -7.38 -8.23 -23.70
N TRP A 17 -6.85 -7.01 -23.89
CA TRP A 17 -6.91 -5.95 -22.90
C TRP A 17 -8.33 -5.46 -22.63
N LYS A 18 -9.15 -5.30 -23.68
CA LYS A 18 -10.58 -4.95 -23.59
C LYS A 18 -11.40 -6.06 -22.93
N ASP A 19 -11.03 -7.31 -23.18
CA ASP A 19 -11.65 -8.50 -22.57
C ASP A 19 -11.28 -8.70 -21.10
N GLY A 20 -10.50 -7.77 -20.52
CA GLY A 20 -10.19 -7.72 -19.09
C GLY A 20 -8.88 -8.37 -18.68
N ILE A 21 -8.08 -8.90 -19.58
CA ILE A 21 -6.77 -9.48 -19.28
C ILE A 21 -5.76 -8.34 -19.11
N ARG A 22 -5.50 -7.92 -17.86
CA ARG A 22 -4.66 -6.75 -17.52
C ARG A 22 -3.25 -7.10 -17.04
N THR A 23 -2.98 -8.39 -16.83
CA THR A 23 -1.71 -8.87 -16.30
C THR A 23 -0.69 -9.05 -17.42
N GLY A 24 0.45 -8.36 -17.34
CA GLY A 24 1.49 -8.42 -18.37
C GLY A 24 2.05 -9.83 -18.60
N SER A 25 2.13 -10.66 -17.55
CA SER A 25 2.56 -12.07 -17.67
C SER A 25 1.53 -12.95 -18.41
N ALA A 26 0.24 -12.71 -18.18
CA ALA A 26 -0.81 -13.45 -18.90
C ALA A 26 -0.82 -13.08 -20.40
N LEU A 27 -0.76 -11.79 -20.72
CA LEU A 27 -0.67 -11.30 -22.09
C LEU A 27 0.60 -11.79 -22.80
N PHE A 28 1.71 -11.86 -22.07
CA PHE A 28 2.97 -12.38 -22.61
C PHE A 28 2.83 -13.86 -23.00
N ARG A 29 2.28 -14.71 -22.13
CA ARG A 29 2.04 -16.13 -22.40
C ARG A 29 1.12 -16.33 -23.62
N LEU A 30 0.00 -15.59 -23.67
CA LEU A 30 -0.92 -15.63 -24.80
C LEU A 30 -0.27 -15.18 -26.11
N SER A 31 0.64 -14.21 -26.05
CA SER A 31 1.40 -13.76 -27.22
C SER A 31 2.43 -14.80 -27.67
N GLN A 32 3.07 -15.50 -26.73
CA GLN A 32 4.00 -16.60 -27.06
C GLN A 32 3.30 -17.77 -27.75
N GLU A 33 2.09 -18.13 -27.31
CA GLU A 33 1.25 -19.15 -27.95
C GLU A 33 0.93 -18.80 -29.44
N ARG A 34 0.94 -17.48 -29.76
CA ARG A 34 0.73 -16.95 -31.10
C ARG A 34 2.03 -16.67 -31.87
N GLY A 35 3.17 -17.06 -31.29
CA GLY A 35 4.47 -16.97 -31.97
C GLY A 35 5.27 -15.71 -31.66
N TYR A 36 4.91 -14.95 -30.60
CA TYR A 36 5.75 -13.85 -30.12
C TYR A 36 7.04 -14.39 -29.50
N ASP A 37 8.19 -13.96 -30.05
CA ASP A 37 9.54 -14.38 -29.61
C ASP A 37 10.35 -13.22 -28.98
N GLY A 38 9.65 -12.16 -28.58
CA GLY A 38 10.25 -11.01 -27.92
C GLY A 38 10.31 -11.15 -26.41
N SER A 39 10.95 -10.19 -25.73
CA SER A 39 11.06 -10.19 -24.27
C SER A 39 9.79 -9.66 -23.58
N LEU A 40 9.52 -10.14 -22.35
CA LEU A 40 8.48 -9.61 -21.48
C LEU A 40 8.64 -8.10 -21.25
N THR A 41 9.88 -7.62 -21.09
CA THR A 41 10.19 -6.20 -20.89
C THR A 41 9.74 -5.34 -22.08
N HIS A 42 9.90 -5.86 -23.31
CA HIS A 42 9.47 -5.15 -24.51
C HIS A 42 7.94 -5.07 -24.60
N LEU A 43 7.23 -6.16 -24.27
CA LEU A 43 5.78 -6.17 -24.15
C LEU A 43 5.29 -5.21 -23.06
N GLN A 44 5.92 -5.21 -21.90
CA GLN A 44 5.56 -4.31 -20.78
C GLN A 44 5.69 -2.82 -21.15
N ARG A 45 6.61 -2.48 -22.04
CA ARG A 45 6.76 -1.11 -22.55
C ARG A 45 5.55 -0.65 -23.36
N LEU A 46 5.00 -1.53 -24.22
CA LEU A 46 3.74 -1.28 -24.94
C LEU A 46 2.58 -1.11 -23.95
N LEU A 47 2.43 -2.05 -23.01
CA LEU A 47 1.34 -2.05 -22.02
C LEU A 47 1.41 -0.86 -21.07
N ALA A 48 2.59 -0.31 -20.81
CA ALA A 48 2.75 0.90 -19.99
C ALA A 48 2.09 2.13 -20.63
N GLY A 49 2.13 2.23 -21.97
CA GLY A 49 1.39 3.26 -22.71
C GLY A 49 -0.12 3.15 -22.49
N TRP A 50 -0.67 1.95 -22.61
CA TRP A 50 -2.11 1.73 -22.41
C TRP A 50 -2.56 1.98 -20.97
N ARG A 51 -1.76 1.56 -19.99
CA ARG A 51 -2.05 1.85 -18.57
C ARG A 51 -2.08 3.34 -18.27
N ARG A 52 -1.16 4.13 -18.88
CA ARG A 52 -1.17 5.58 -18.75
C ARG A 52 -2.39 6.20 -19.42
N ALA A 53 -2.75 5.74 -20.62
CA ALA A 53 -3.94 6.22 -21.31
C ALA A 53 -5.21 5.91 -20.52
N GLU A 54 -5.34 4.72 -19.93
CA GLU A 54 -6.46 4.38 -19.04
C GLU A 54 -6.49 5.20 -17.75
N GLN A 55 -5.33 5.51 -17.18
CA GLN A 55 -5.25 6.38 -16.00
C GLN A 55 -5.62 7.83 -16.33
N GLN A 56 -5.37 8.27 -17.56
CA GLN A 56 -5.76 9.60 -18.04
C GLN A 56 -7.25 9.68 -18.43
N THR A 57 -7.82 8.57 -18.96
CA THR A 57 -9.25 8.49 -19.31
C THR A 57 -10.13 8.13 -18.11
N LYS A 58 -9.62 7.46 -17.10
CA LYS A 58 -10.19 7.51 -15.77
C LYS A 58 -9.90 8.94 -15.26
N ALA A 59 -10.77 9.87 -15.61
CA ALA A 59 -10.89 11.11 -14.88
C ALA A 59 -10.77 10.75 -13.40
N PRO A 60 -10.05 11.54 -12.59
CA PRO A 60 -9.98 11.28 -11.16
C PRO A 60 -11.43 11.26 -10.67
N SER A 61 -11.96 10.06 -10.51
CA SER A 61 -13.23 9.80 -9.84
C SER A 61 -12.95 9.86 -8.34
N SER A 62 -12.43 10.92 -7.95
CA SER A 62 -12.59 11.71 -6.77
C SER A 62 -12.29 13.11 -7.28
N GLU A 63 -13.33 13.94 -7.37
CA GLU A 63 -13.14 15.32 -7.08
C GLU A 63 -12.14 15.32 -5.93
N HIS A 64 -10.91 15.67 -6.22
CA HIS A 64 -10.05 16.22 -5.21
C HIS A 64 -10.79 17.51 -4.83
N GLN A 65 -11.84 17.35 -4.00
CA GLN A 65 -12.27 18.44 -3.18
C GLN A 65 -10.97 18.94 -2.60
N ILE A 66 -10.57 20.13 -3.00
CA ILE A 66 -9.50 20.86 -2.35
C ILE A 66 -10.05 21.09 -0.95
N LEU A 67 -9.93 20.04 -0.11
CA LEU A 67 -10.28 20.09 1.29
C LEU A 67 -9.44 21.23 1.82
N LYS A 68 -10.10 22.28 2.28
CA LYS A 68 -9.40 23.38 2.95
C LYS A 68 -8.51 22.73 3.99
N PRO A 69 -7.20 22.97 3.98
CA PRO A 69 -6.31 22.30 4.91
C PRO A 69 -6.74 22.64 6.35
N ASP A 70 -6.89 21.64 7.17
CA ASP A 70 -7.16 21.82 8.60
C ASP A 70 -6.06 22.70 9.19
N ARG A 71 -6.46 23.72 9.94
CA ARG A 71 -5.53 24.68 10.54
C ARG A 71 -5.28 24.33 12.00
N ASP A 72 -4.04 24.48 12.38
CA ASP A 72 -3.61 24.41 13.79
C ASP A 72 -4.37 25.47 14.60
N PRO A 73 -5.09 25.10 15.68
CA PRO A 73 -5.88 26.02 16.46
C PRO A 73 -5.05 27.10 17.18
N GLU A 74 -3.74 26.88 17.38
CA GLU A 74 -2.87 27.86 18.04
C GLU A 74 -2.17 28.81 17.06
N THR A 75 -1.64 28.23 15.98
CA THR A 75 -0.80 29.01 15.06
C THR A 75 -1.55 29.49 13.81
N ALA A 76 -2.80 29.02 13.61
CA ALA A 76 -3.60 29.21 12.40
C ALA A 76 -2.93 28.72 11.09
N HIS A 77 -1.75 28.09 11.18
CA HIS A 77 -1.07 27.51 10.03
C HIS A 77 -1.74 26.21 9.58
N ALA A 78 -1.69 25.93 8.28
CA ALA A 78 -2.18 24.68 7.71
C ALA A 78 -1.37 23.49 8.28
N ILE A 79 -2.06 22.46 8.78
CA ILE A 79 -1.42 21.23 9.22
C ILE A 79 -0.97 20.45 7.97
N SER A 80 0.34 20.27 7.81
CA SER A 80 0.85 19.57 6.63
C SER A 80 0.46 18.08 6.64
N PRO A 81 0.30 17.44 5.47
CA PRO A 81 0.00 16.02 5.37
C PRO A 81 1.02 15.13 6.11
N VAL A 82 2.28 15.54 6.14
CA VAL A 82 3.35 14.81 6.86
C VAL A 82 3.11 14.84 8.37
N ILE A 83 2.74 16.00 8.93
CA ILE A 83 2.40 16.12 10.34
C ILE A 83 1.14 15.31 10.64
N ALA A 84 0.11 15.39 9.81
CA ALA A 84 -1.11 14.61 9.95
C ALA A 84 -0.82 13.10 9.96
N ALA A 85 0.02 12.61 9.04
CA ALA A 85 0.44 11.21 8.98
C ALA A 85 1.20 10.79 10.26
N ALA A 86 2.14 11.60 10.71
CA ALA A 86 2.88 11.33 11.96
C ALA A 86 1.95 11.29 13.18
N LEU A 87 0.98 12.19 13.24
CA LEU A 87 -0.02 12.21 14.31
C LEU A 87 -1.00 11.04 14.19
N CYS A 88 -1.30 10.58 12.99
CA CYS A 88 -2.16 9.41 12.75
C CYS A 88 -1.62 8.15 13.44
N ILE A 89 -0.30 7.91 13.38
CA ILE A 89 0.34 6.73 13.96
C ILE A 89 0.76 6.87 15.41
N LYS A 90 0.80 8.10 15.95
CA LYS A 90 1.29 8.35 17.31
C LYS A 90 0.25 7.98 18.37
N PRO A 91 0.57 7.10 19.36
CA PRO A 91 -0.35 6.72 20.42
C PRO A 91 -0.81 7.92 21.27
N ARG A 92 -2.06 7.87 21.75
CA ARG A 92 -2.66 8.98 22.51
C ARG A 92 -1.83 9.36 23.74
N GLY A 93 -1.33 8.39 24.48
CA GLY A 93 -0.51 8.63 25.68
C GLY A 93 0.90 9.19 25.41
N LYS A 94 1.29 9.33 24.14
CA LYS A 94 2.57 9.93 23.73
C LYS A 94 2.40 11.29 23.05
N LEU A 95 1.16 11.78 22.94
CA LEU A 95 0.88 13.10 22.38
C LEU A 95 1.16 14.18 23.42
N THR A 96 1.78 15.28 22.99
CA THR A 96 1.78 16.52 23.78
C THR A 96 0.40 17.17 23.70
N SER A 97 0.11 18.13 24.59
CA SER A 97 -1.17 18.86 24.58
C SER A 97 -1.47 19.51 23.24
N ASP A 98 -0.46 20.10 22.59
CA ASP A 98 -0.58 20.74 21.27
C ASP A 98 -0.86 19.72 20.18
N GLN A 99 -0.18 18.56 20.23
CA GLN A 99 -0.42 17.46 19.30
C GLN A 99 -1.82 16.85 19.48
N ALA A 100 -2.31 16.77 20.71
CA ALA A 100 -3.66 16.29 20.98
C ALA A 100 -4.71 17.22 20.35
N ARG A 101 -4.55 18.54 20.50
CA ARG A 101 -5.44 19.53 19.87
C ARG A 101 -5.43 19.42 18.34
N LYS A 102 -4.24 19.27 17.74
CA LYS A 102 -4.13 19.05 16.28
C LYS A 102 -4.84 17.76 15.82
N VAL A 103 -4.72 16.69 16.61
CA VAL A 103 -5.44 15.43 16.32
C VAL A 103 -6.95 15.64 16.42
N ASP A 104 -7.44 16.38 17.39
CA ASP A 104 -8.87 16.64 17.54
C ASP A 104 -9.39 17.52 16.39
N THR A 105 -8.62 18.52 15.95
CA THR A 105 -8.94 19.33 14.76
C THR A 105 -8.98 18.46 13.50
N LEU A 106 -7.97 17.62 13.26
CA LEU A 106 -7.93 16.71 12.12
C LEU A 106 -9.10 15.72 12.10
N LYS A 107 -9.53 15.23 13.28
CA LYS A 107 -10.69 14.36 13.39
C LYS A 107 -12.01 15.07 13.05
N ALA A 108 -12.13 16.33 13.48
CA ALA A 108 -13.31 17.14 13.19
C ALA A 108 -13.40 17.50 11.70
N GLY A 109 -12.27 17.79 11.06
CA GLY A 109 -12.20 18.19 9.65
C GLY A 109 -12.19 17.03 8.66
N SER A 110 -11.74 15.82 9.08
CA SER A 110 -11.54 14.68 8.16
C SER A 110 -12.06 13.36 8.74
N PRO A 111 -13.22 12.87 8.30
CA PRO A 111 -13.69 11.52 8.63
C PRO A 111 -12.68 10.44 8.23
N ALA A 112 -12.01 10.61 7.09
CA ALA A 112 -10.97 9.70 6.63
C ALA A 112 -9.80 9.61 7.61
N PHE A 113 -9.36 10.74 8.18
CA PHE A 113 -8.33 10.74 9.22
C PHE A 113 -8.79 10.00 10.48
N THR A 114 -10.05 10.19 10.87
CA THR A 114 -10.63 9.51 12.06
C THR A 114 -10.63 7.99 11.86
N THR A 115 -11.09 7.51 10.72
CA THR A 115 -11.11 6.09 10.36
C THR A 115 -9.70 5.52 10.29
N MET A 116 -8.80 6.19 9.56
CA MET A 116 -7.40 5.76 9.43
C MET A 116 -6.71 5.66 10.79
N ARG A 117 -6.91 6.67 11.66
CA ARG A 117 -6.32 6.67 12.99
C ARG A 117 -6.88 5.55 13.88
N SER A 118 -8.17 5.30 13.81
CA SER A 118 -8.81 4.20 14.55
C SER A 118 -8.21 2.85 14.15
N LEU A 119 -8.13 2.57 12.85
CA LEU A 119 -7.53 1.35 12.32
C LEU A 119 -6.06 1.23 12.71
N THR A 120 -5.29 2.32 12.58
CA THR A 120 -3.87 2.33 12.96
C THR A 120 -3.67 2.04 14.44
N MET A 121 -4.49 2.62 15.32
CA MET A 121 -4.38 2.36 16.77
C MET A 121 -4.73 0.91 17.12
N ARG A 122 -5.76 0.33 16.47
CA ARG A 122 -6.13 -1.08 16.65
C ARG A 122 -5.02 -2.00 16.14
N PHE A 123 -4.46 -1.74 14.97
CA PHE A 123 -3.34 -2.52 14.43
C PHE A 123 -2.11 -2.46 15.35
N ASN A 124 -1.76 -1.26 15.84
CA ASN A 124 -0.68 -1.11 16.82
C ASN A 124 -0.96 -1.87 18.13
N GLY A 125 -2.23 -1.98 18.53
CA GLY A 125 -2.66 -2.80 19.67
C GLY A 125 -2.38 -4.29 19.44
N ILE A 126 -2.76 -4.81 18.28
CA ILE A 126 -2.50 -6.20 17.84
C ILE A 126 -0.99 -6.49 17.88
N MET A 127 -0.18 -5.61 17.27
CA MET A 127 1.27 -5.80 17.21
C MET A 127 1.94 -5.77 18.58
N ARG A 128 1.52 -4.87 19.48
CA ARG A 128 2.08 -4.75 20.83
C ARG A 128 1.60 -5.83 21.76
N GLY A 129 0.32 -6.20 21.64
CA GLY A 129 -0.30 -7.26 22.44
C GLY A 129 0.18 -8.65 22.06
N ARG A 130 0.86 -8.80 20.92
CA ARG A 130 1.27 -10.10 20.34
C ARG A 130 0.10 -11.09 20.25
N GLN A 131 -1.10 -10.58 20.02
CA GLN A 131 -2.33 -11.34 19.88
C GLN A 131 -2.82 -11.24 18.44
N ALA A 132 -2.80 -12.34 17.72
CA ALA A 132 -3.21 -12.36 16.33
C ALA A 132 -4.73 -12.55 16.14
N ASP A 133 -5.46 -12.93 17.19
CA ASP A 133 -6.88 -13.23 17.10
C ASP A 133 -7.74 -12.05 16.58
N PRO A 134 -7.45 -10.76 16.90
CA PRO A 134 -8.21 -9.65 16.35
C PRO A 134 -7.82 -9.28 14.91
N LEU A 135 -6.78 -9.90 14.33
CA LEU A 135 -6.27 -9.54 13.00
C LEU A 135 -7.28 -9.77 11.86
N PRO A 136 -8.03 -10.90 11.80
CA PRO A 136 -9.04 -11.09 10.76
C PRO A 136 -10.12 -10.00 10.77
N ALA A 137 -10.71 -9.71 11.92
CA ALA A 137 -11.70 -8.67 12.06
C ALA A 137 -11.15 -7.27 11.69
N TRP A 138 -9.87 -7.01 12.01
CA TRP A 138 -9.21 -5.78 11.59
C TRP A 138 -9.04 -5.70 10.08
N ILE A 139 -8.69 -6.81 9.42
CA ILE A 139 -8.55 -6.90 7.96
C ILE A 139 -9.90 -6.62 7.28
N ASP A 140 -10.97 -7.25 7.76
CA ASP A 140 -12.32 -7.09 7.21
C ASP A 140 -12.77 -5.62 7.34
N ASP A 141 -12.67 -5.04 8.53
CA ASP A 141 -13.00 -3.63 8.77
C ASP A 141 -12.17 -2.68 7.88
N ALA A 142 -10.89 -2.98 7.65
CA ALA A 142 -10.03 -2.17 6.80
C ALA A 142 -10.40 -2.28 5.31
N ILE A 143 -10.84 -3.46 4.85
CA ILE A 143 -11.29 -3.70 3.47
C ILE A 143 -12.63 -3.00 3.20
N GLU A 144 -13.50 -2.90 4.20
CA GLU A 144 -14.80 -2.23 4.10
C GLU A 144 -14.69 -0.70 4.05
N THR A 145 -13.50 -0.13 4.29
CA THR A 145 -13.31 1.32 4.17
C THR A 145 -13.15 1.75 2.71
N ASP A 146 -13.56 2.98 2.39
CA ASP A 146 -13.32 3.61 1.07
C ASP A 146 -11.88 4.14 0.91
N LEU A 147 -10.99 3.83 1.84
CA LEU A 147 -9.62 4.32 1.87
C LEU A 147 -8.68 3.39 1.09
N ALA A 148 -8.53 3.60 -0.20
CA ALA A 148 -7.77 2.73 -1.08
C ALA A 148 -6.38 2.30 -0.56
N PRO A 149 -5.55 3.14 0.09
CA PRO A 149 -4.26 2.72 0.63
C PRO A 149 -4.38 1.66 1.73
N ILE A 150 -5.35 1.81 2.67
CA ILE A 150 -5.53 0.85 3.75
C ILE A 150 -6.16 -0.45 3.26
N VAL A 151 -7.08 -0.37 2.30
CA VAL A 151 -7.65 -1.54 1.62
C VAL A 151 -6.55 -2.36 0.94
N CYS A 152 -5.64 -1.71 0.22
CA CYS A 152 -4.51 -2.37 -0.43
C CYS A 152 -3.60 -3.06 0.60
N PHE A 153 -3.29 -2.38 1.70
CA PHE A 153 -2.49 -2.92 2.81
C PHE A 153 -3.19 -4.13 3.46
N ALA A 154 -4.48 -4.01 3.78
CA ALA A 154 -5.25 -5.10 4.38
C ALA A 154 -5.33 -6.35 3.48
N ARG A 155 -5.53 -6.15 2.17
CA ARG A 155 -5.51 -7.26 1.19
C ARG A 155 -4.14 -7.93 1.11
N THR A 156 -3.06 -7.17 1.25
CA THR A 156 -1.70 -7.73 1.29
C THR A 156 -1.49 -8.57 2.54
N LEU A 157 -1.93 -8.08 3.71
CA LEU A 157 -1.88 -8.86 4.96
C LEU A 157 -2.72 -10.14 4.88
N ASN A 158 -3.91 -10.06 4.26
CA ASN A 158 -4.78 -11.22 4.10
C ASN A 158 -4.16 -12.30 3.21
N ARG A 159 -3.48 -11.89 2.14
CA ARG A 159 -2.77 -12.83 1.25
C ARG A 159 -1.68 -13.60 1.97
N ASP A 160 -0.96 -12.92 2.84
CA ASP A 160 0.17 -13.49 3.60
C ASP A 160 -0.20 -13.78 5.07
N TYR A 161 -1.50 -14.02 5.35
CA TYR A 161 -2.09 -14.10 6.68
C TYR A 161 -1.31 -14.98 7.66
N ASN A 162 -0.96 -16.19 7.25
CA ASN A 162 -0.25 -17.14 8.13
C ASN A 162 1.15 -16.62 8.52
N ALA A 163 1.87 -16.01 7.60
CA ALA A 163 3.17 -15.43 7.87
C ALA A 163 3.05 -14.24 8.84
N VAL A 164 2.05 -13.37 8.62
CA VAL A 164 1.77 -12.22 9.49
C VAL A 164 1.32 -12.67 10.88
N LYS A 165 0.42 -13.65 10.98
CA LYS A 165 -0.02 -14.25 12.25
C LYS A 165 1.18 -14.78 13.04
N ASN A 166 2.04 -15.56 12.42
CA ASN A 166 3.22 -16.10 13.06
C ASN A 166 4.19 -14.98 13.50
N ALA A 167 4.37 -13.96 12.69
CA ALA A 167 5.20 -12.80 13.05
C ALA A 167 4.67 -12.03 14.26
N ILE A 168 3.35 -11.95 14.44
CA ILE A 168 2.73 -11.30 15.60
C ILE A 168 2.95 -12.12 16.88
N VAL A 169 2.75 -13.44 16.82
CA VAL A 169 2.67 -14.30 18.02
C VAL A 169 4.04 -14.76 18.52
N SER A 170 4.95 -15.15 17.65
CA SER A 170 6.14 -15.91 18.08
C SER A 170 7.48 -15.43 17.52
N TRP A 171 7.52 -14.51 16.57
CA TRP A 171 8.78 -14.15 15.94
C TRP A 171 9.45 -12.96 16.61
N SER A 172 10.36 -13.28 17.52
CA SER A 172 11.44 -12.36 17.87
C SER A 172 12.58 -12.58 16.85
N ASN A 173 12.78 -11.63 15.95
CA ASN A 173 13.93 -11.57 15.05
C ASN A 173 15.25 -11.40 15.82
N GLY A 174 15.17 -11.29 17.15
CA GLY A 174 16.32 -11.04 18.02
C GLY A 174 17.41 -12.12 17.90
N GLN A 175 17.01 -13.36 17.62
CA GLN A 175 17.98 -14.46 17.44
C GLN A 175 18.71 -14.32 16.09
N ALA A 176 18.00 -13.99 15.01
CA ALA A 176 18.59 -13.76 13.69
C ALA A 176 19.44 -12.48 13.68
N GLU A 177 18.95 -11.40 14.27
CA GLU A 177 19.69 -10.14 14.41
C GLU A 177 20.93 -10.29 15.29
N GLY A 178 20.85 -11.05 16.37
CA GLY A 178 21.98 -11.42 17.22
C GLY A 178 23.07 -12.18 16.44
N GLN A 179 22.68 -13.16 15.63
CA GLN A 179 23.59 -13.93 14.78
C GLN A 179 24.24 -13.04 13.70
N ILE A 180 23.46 -12.21 13.03
CA ILE A 180 23.94 -11.27 12.00
C ILE A 180 24.92 -10.27 12.62
N ASN A 181 24.63 -9.72 13.78
CA ASN A 181 25.51 -8.78 14.47
C ASN A 181 26.82 -9.45 14.91
N ARG A 182 26.73 -10.69 15.38
CA ARG A 182 27.91 -11.49 15.73
C ARG A 182 28.80 -11.74 14.51
N LEU A 183 28.23 -12.09 13.36
CA LEU A 183 28.94 -12.26 12.10
C LEU A 183 29.58 -10.96 11.62
N LYS A 184 28.87 -9.82 11.74
CA LYS A 184 29.42 -8.49 11.40
C LYS A 184 30.60 -8.11 12.31
N THR A 185 30.54 -8.44 13.59
CA THR A 185 31.62 -8.19 14.56
C THR A 185 32.83 -9.03 14.24
N LEU A 186 32.66 -10.32 13.94
CA LEU A 186 33.75 -11.19 13.51
C LEU A 186 34.41 -10.70 12.22
N LYS A 187 33.62 -10.30 11.21
CA LYS A 187 34.13 -9.75 9.96
C LYS A 187 34.92 -8.46 10.12
N ARG A 188 34.61 -7.66 11.14
CA ARG A 188 35.37 -6.42 11.44
C ARG A 188 36.67 -6.66 12.23
N ALA A 189 36.74 -7.80 12.91
CA ALA A 189 37.92 -8.21 13.71
C ALA A 189 38.96 -9.00 12.91
N MET A 190 38.60 -9.41 11.69
CA MET A 190 39.51 -10.01 10.69
C MET A 190 40.10 -8.97 9.75
#